data_aa844a84e4ef52866e8119c297c5f188
#
_entry.id   aa844a84e4ef52866e8119c297c5f188
#
_cell.length_a   1.000
_cell.length_b   1.000
_cell.length_c   1.000
_cell.angle_alpha   90.00
_cell.angle_beta   90.00
_cell.angle_gamma   90.00
#
_symmetry.space_group_name_H-M   'P 1'
#
loop_
_entity.id
_entity.type
_entity.pdbx_description
1 polymer ?
#
loop_
_entity_poly.entity_id
_entity_poly.type
_entity_poly.pdbx_seq_one_letter_code
_entity_poly.pdbx_strand_id
1 'polypeptide(L)'
;MKKLFLFSIFMIFALLGLQAQNFKAGLLAGAVPSQVDGDNMSGFNKIGWTAGAYLSLEQGENLVWQLDIAYTTKGSRQKSSKYYDYSRLNISASYIDFVLSCGYRIADNIVLKAGLTPSVLISHKEENSYGYEPSETIGFTPLNLLCMAGASYSIGEHWAVNASYNYSLLSFRSGKLYFINFDFKRANAQFHNYITLSVSYQF
;
A
#
# COMPACT_ATOMS: atom_id res chain seq x y z
N MET A 1 -22.41 29.02 -9.15
CA MET A 1 -22.22 27.57 -8.99
C MET A 1 -20.96 27.22 -8.18
N LYS A 2 -19.76 27.72 -8.50
CA LYS A 2 -18.51 27.40 -7.74
C LYS A 2 -18.56 27.76 -6.25
N LYS A 3 -19.19 28.91 -5.88
CA LYS A 3 -19.32 29.33 -4.46
C LYS A 3 -20.29 28.44 -3.68
N LEU A 4 -21.35 27.94 -4.32
CA LEU A 4 -22.32 27.01 -3.71
C LEU A 4 -21.68 25.64 -3.46
N PHE A 5 -20.86 25.18 -4.38
CA PHE A 5 -20.11 23.93 -4.27
C PHE A 5 -19.06 23.96 -3.14
N LEU A 6 -18.31 25.07 -3.02
CA LEU A 6 -17.38 25.30 -1.91
C LEU A 6 -18.10 25.39 -0.56
N PHE A 7 -19.27 26.03 -0.53
CA PHE A 7 -20.10 26.12 0.68
C PHE A 7 -20.65 24.76 1.10
N SER A 8 -21.08 23.91 0.13
CA SER A 8 -21.52 22.54 0.43
C SER A 8 -20.39 21.67 1.00
N ILE A 9 -19.18 21.78 0.45
CA ILE A 9 -18.01 21.07 0.96
C ILE A 9 -17.68 21.53 2.38
N PHE A 10 -17.69 22.85 2.63
CA PHE A 10 -17.45 23.41 3.96
C PHE A 10 -18.52 22.97 4.97
N MET A 11 -19.78 22.89 4.55
CA MET A 11 -20.88 22.42 5.40
C MET A 11 -20.78 20.94 5.73
N ILE A 12 -20.32 20.11 4.78
CA ILE A 12 -20.03 18.68 5.01
C ILE A 12 -18.90 18.53 6.03
N PHE A 13 -17.80 19.30 5.88
CA PHE A 13 -16.71 19.31 6.85
C PHE A 13 -17.14 19.79 8.25
N ALA A 14 -18.01 20.79 8.33
CA ALA A 14 -18.54 21.29 9.60
C ALA A 14 -19.45 20.26 10.30
N LEU A 15 -20.21 19.47 9.55
CA LEU A 15 -21.04 18.39 10.10
C LEU A 15 -20.20 17.19 10.58
N LEU A 16 -19.05 16.94 9.96
CA LEU A 16 -18.09 15.93 10.43
C LEU A 16 -17.39 16.35 11.75
N GLY A 17 -17.26 17.65 12.01
CA GLY A 17 -16.66 18.20 13.24
C GLY A 17 -17.49 17.97 14.51
N LEU A 18 -18.77 17.61 14.41
CA LEU A 18 -19.63 17.36 15.57
C LEU A 18 -19.39 15.98 16.22
N GLN A 19 -18.60 15.11 15.61
CA GLN A 19 -18.23 13.79 16.12
C GLN A 19 -16.73 13.69 16.48
N ALA A 20 -16.07 14.80 16.76
CA ALA A 20 -14.62 14.86 16.98
C ALA A 20 -14.12 14.02 18.18
N GLN A 21 -15.00 13.52 19.02
CA GLN A 21 -14.64 12.75 20.23
C GLN A 21 -14.14 11.33 19.96
N ASN A 22 -14.30 10.80 18.72
CA ASN A 22 -13.94 9.42 18.37
C ASN A 22 -12.77 9.31 17.38
N PHE A 23 -12.13 10.43 17.04
CA PHE A 23 -10.94 10.40 16.20
C PHE A 23 -9.71 10.07 17.02
N LYS A 24 -8.94 9.11 16.53
CA LYS A 24 -7.65 8.72 17.07
C LYS A 24 -6.59 8.92 15.99
N ALA A 25 -5.46 9.46 16.36
CA ALA A 25 -4.33 9.68 15.46
C ALA A 25 -3.09 8.96 15.98
N GLY A 26 -2.18 8.62 15.07
CA GLY A 26 -0.96 7.95 15.47
C GLY A 26 0.05 7.87 14.33
N LEU A 27 1.17 7.23 14.64
CA LEU A 27 2.24 6.93 13.70
C LEU A 27 2.33 5.43 13.46
N LEU A 28 2.83 5.05 12.30
CA LEU A 28 3.11 3.66 11.97
C LEU A 28 4.46 3.51 11.29
N ALA A 29 5.11 2.38 11.52
CA ALA A 29 6.33 1.99 10.80
C ALA A 29 6.41 0.46 10.71
N GLY A 30 7.01 -0.05 9.62
CA GLY A 30 7.06 -1.48 9.43
C GLY A 30 7.88 -1.97 8.24
N ALA A 31 7.93 -3.30 8.10
CA ALA A 31 8.57 -4.00 7.00
C ALA A 31 7.56 -4.35 5.91
N VAL A 32 8.05 -4.36 4.66
CA VAL A 32 7.24 -4.62 3.47
C VAL A 32 7.93 -5.70 2.61
N PRO A 33 7.83 -6.99 2.97
CA PRO A 33 8.18 -8.07 2.07
C PRO A 33 7.34 -7.97 0.79
N SER A 34 7.99 -7.88 -0.38
CA SER A 34 7.32 -7.60 -1.64
C SER A 34 7.83 -8.43 -2.80
N GLN A 35 6.96 -8.64 -3.78
CA GLN A 35 7.24 -9.20 -5.09
C GLN A 35 6.46 -8.43 -6.16
N VAL A 36 6.79 -8.69 -7.40
CA VAL A 36 6.07 -8.17 -8.57
C VAL A 36 5.56 -9.37 -9.37
N ASP A 37 4.27 -9.41 -9.61
CA ASP A 37 3.69 -10.42 -10.48
C ASP A 37 3.78 -9.95 -11.93
N GLY A 38 4.21 -10.85 -12.83
CA GLY A 38 4.44 -10.55 -14.26
C GLY A 38 5.88 -10.18 -14.62
N ASP A 39 6.83 -10.26 -13.69
CA ASP A 39 8.26 -10.01 -13.93
C ASP A 39 9.12 -11.28 -14.09
N ASN A 40 8.50 -12.47 -14.10
CA ASN A 40 9.13 -13.78 -14.09
C ASN A 40 10.01 -14.08 -12.85
N MET A 41 9.97 -13.23 -11.84
CA MET A 41 10.61 -13.45 -10.54
C MET A 41 9.57 -13.92 -9.53
N SER A 42 9.90 -14.90 -8.71
CA SER A 42 8.96 -15.43 -7.72
C SER A 42 9.47 -15.27 -6.30
N GLY A 43 8.54 -15.01 -5.39
CA GLY A 43 8.78 -14.94 -3.95
C GLY A 43 9.04 -13.53 -3.41
N PHE A 44 8.69 -13.32 -2.15
CA PHE A 44 8.85 -12.06 -1.41
C PHE A 44 10.31 -11.81 -1.01
N ASN A 45 11.22 -11.78 -2.00
CA ASN A 45 12.66 -11.66 -1.77
C ASN A 45 13.14 -10.20 -1.60
N LYS A 46 12.29 -9.23 -1.87
CA LYS A 46 12.54 -7.81 -1.65
C LYS A 46 11.91 -7.40 -0.33
N ILE A 47 12.71 -6.96 0.61
CA ILE A 47 12.23 -6.38 1.86
C ILE A 47 12.32 -4.87 1.71
N GLY A 48 11.18 -4.20 1.66
CA GLY A 48 11.02 -2.76 1.76
C GLY A 48 10.64 -2.35 3.18
N TRP A 49 10.28 -1.08 3.34
CA TRP A 49 9.80 -0.53 4.60
C TRP A 49 8.67 0.48 4.34
N THR A 50 7.89 0.74 5.37
CA THR A 50 6.85 1.77 5.37
C THR A 50 6.93 2.59 6.65
N ALA A 51 6.64 3.88 6.56
CA ALA A 51 6.46 4.75 7.70
C ALA A 51 5.48 5.87 7.35
N GLY A 52 4.64 6.24 8.31
CA GLY A 52 3.61 7.25 8.09
C GLY A 52 2.80 7.58 9.32
N ALA A 53 1.72 8.30 9.08
CA ALA A 53 0.73 8.65 10.09
C ALA A 53 -0.64 8.09 9.69
N TYR A 54 -1.48 7.87 10.68
CA TYR A 54 -2.85 7.45 10.46
C TYR A 54 -3.83 8.27 11.29
N LEU A 55 -5.05 8.32 10.76
CA LEU A 55 -6.23 8.84 11.43
C LEU A 55 -7.29 7.75 11.41
N SER A 56 -7.87 7.43 12.55
CA SER A 56 -8.96 6.47 12.66
C SER A 56 -10.18 7.09 13.31
N LEU A 57 -11.34 6.62 12.91
CA LEU A 57 -12.65 7.00 13.43
C LEU A 57 -13.37 5.73 13.85
N GLU A 58 -13.70 5.62 15.14
CA GLU A 58 -14.55 4.56 15.65
C GLU A 58 -16.02 4.96 15.52
N GLN A 59 -16.79 4.11 14.84
CA GLN A 59 -18.22 4.32 14.62
C GLN A 59 -19.02 3.18 15.27
N GLY A 60 -19.76 3.52 16.30
CA GLY A 60 -20.41 2.50 17.13
C GLY A 60 -19.41 1.64 17.89
N GLU A 61 -19.78 0.40 18.19
CA GLU A 61 -18.96 -0.51 19.02
C GLU A 61 -17.89 -1.26 18.19
N ASN A 62 -18.17 -1.54 16.92
CA ASN A 62 -17.36 -2.50 16.16
C ASN A 62 -16.74 -1.94 14.87
N LEU A 63 -17.23 -0.82 14.34
CA LEU A 63 -16.76 -0.31 13.04
C LEU A 63 -15.65 0.70 13.24
N VAL A 64 -14.56 0.53 12.48
CA VAL A 64 -13.38 1.41 12.52
C VAL A 64 -13.03 1.83 11.10
N TRP A 65 -13.11 3.11 10.82
CA TRP A 65 -12.60 3.71 9.59
C TRP A 65 -11.19 4.21 9.82
N GLN A 66 -10.28 3.97 8.88
CA GLN A 66 -8.91 4.42 9.01
C GLN A 66 -8.37 4.91 7.68
N LEU A 67 -7.66 6.04 7.74
CA LEU A 67 -6.86 6.60 6.66
C LEU A 67 -5.41 6.62 7.11
N ASP A 68 -4.53 5.92 6.39
CA ASP A 68 -3.09 6.03 6.58
C ASP A 68 -2.49 6.82 5.42
N ILE A 69 -1.52 7.67 5.72
CA ILE A 69 -0.66 8.32 4.74
C ILE A 69 0.76 7.88 5.06
N ALA A 70 1.33 7.06 4.19
CA ALA A 70 2.61 6.43 4.45
C ALA A 70 3.53 6.44 3.23
N TYR A 71 4.81 6.69 3.47
CA TYR A 71 5.85 6.42 2.49
C TYR A 71 6.17 4.94 2.54
N THR A 72 6.10 4.27 1.38
CA THR A 72 6.28 2.81 1.27
C THR A 72 7.26 2.48 0.16
N THR A 73 8.26 1.67 0.46
CA THR A 73 9.18 1.09 -0.53
C THR A 73 8.79 -0.35 -0.82
N LYS A 74 8.67 -0.69 -2.10
CA LYS A 74 8.25 -2.02 -2.56
C LYS A 74 8.91 -2.36 -3.90
N GLY A 75 8.85 -3.62 -4.33
CA GLY A 75 9.42 -4.03 -5.60
C GLY A 75 9.64 -5.53 -5.67
N SER A 76 10.63 -5.94 -6.45
CA SER A 76 11.00 -7.34 -6.64
C SER A 76 12.52 -7.51 -6.68
N ARG A 77 13.00 -8.68 -6.27
CA ARG A 77 14.41 -9.02 -6.31
C ARG A 77 14.58 -10.50 -6.68
N GLN A 78 15.38 -10.74 -7.72
CA GLN A 78 15.71 -12.10 -8.10
C GLN A 78 16.71 -12.72 -7.11
N LYS A 79 16.38 -13.91 -6.61
CA LYS A 79 17.27 -14.68 -5.74
C LYS A 79 18.39 -15.27 -6.59
N SER A 80 19.64 -15.12 -6.18
CA SER A 80 20.80 -15.71 -6.85
C SER A 80 20.63 -17.24 -6.94
N SER A 81 20.71 -17.78 -8.16
CA SER A 81 20.81 -19.23 -8.40
C SER A 81 22.18 -19.56 -8.91
N LYS A 82 22.77 -20.68 -8.47
CA LYS A 82 24.09 -21.17 -8.94
C LYS A 82 24.19 -21.38 -10.46
N TYR A 83 23.02 -21.47 -11.13
CA TYR A 83 22.95 -21.79 -12.57
C TYR A 83 22.71 -20.57 -13.47
N TYR A 84 22.33 -19.40 -12.90
CA TYR A 84 22.03 -18.18 -13.65
C TYR A 84 22.70 -16.98 -13.00
N ASP A 85 24.00 -16.84 -13.22
CA ASP A 85 24.81 -15.74 -12.64
C ASP A 85 24.64 -14.41 -13.39
N TYR A 86 23.87 -14.39 -14.48
CA TYR A 86 23.91 -13.28 -15.45
C TYR A 86 22.75 -12.29 -15.37
N SER A 87 21.79 -12.42 -14.46
CA SER A 87 20.67 -11.48 -14.43
C SER A 87 20.02 -11.33 -13.06
N ARG A 88 20.78 -10.79 -12.11
CA ARG A 88 20.13 -10.29 -10.87
C ARG A 88 19.37 -9.03 -11.22
N LEU A 89 18.06 -9.10 -11.36
CA LEU A 89 17.22 -7.94 -11.50
C LEU A 89 16.72 -7.51 -10.11
N ASN A 90 16.82 -6.22 -9.82
CA ASN A 90 16.31 -5.62 -8.60
C ASN A 90 15.45 -4.42 -8.99
N ILE A 91 14.15 -4.55 -8.82
CA ILE A 91 13.18 -3.48 -9.02
C ILE A 91 12.90 -2.86 -7.65
N SER A 92 13.03 -1.56 -7.54
CA SER A 92 12.76 -0.79 -6.33
C SER A 92 11.90 0.39 -6.68
N ALA A 93 10.75 0.53 -6.03
CA ALA A 93 9.87 1.67 -6.24
C ALA A 93 9.39 2.21 -4.88
N SER A 94 9.31 3.53 -4.79
CA SER A 94 8.88 4.26 -3.60
C SER A 94 7.60 5.01 -3.90
N TYR A 95 6.64 4.91 -3.00
CA TYR A 95 5.30 5.49 -3.15
C TYR A 95 4.90 6.27 -1.91
N ILE A 96 4.00 7.22 -2.10
CA ILE A 96 3.10 7.68 -1.04
C ILE A 96 1.81 6.89 -1.20
N ASP A 97 1.51 6.08 -0.19
CA ASP A 97 0.31 5.24 -0.13
C ASP A 97 -0.75 5.94 0.74
N PHE A 98 -1.97 6.05 0.22
CA PHE A 98 -3.16 6.53 0.94
C PHE A 98 -4.05 5.33 1.22
N VAL A 99 -3.91 4.71 2.40
CA VAL A 99 -4.65 3.49 2.73
C VAL A 99 -5.99 3.86 3.35
N LEU A 100 -7.06 3.71 2.59
CA LEU A 100 -8.44 3.87 3.05
C LEU A 100 -8.98 2.50 3.44
N SER A 101 -9.21 2.27 4.72
CA SER A 101 -9.69 0.97 5.20
C SER A 101 -10.91 1.10 6.11
N CYS A 102 -11.76 0.09 6.01
CA CYS A 102 -12.85 -0.18 6.92
C CYS A 102 -12.50 -1.43 7.72
N GLY A 103 -12.56 -1.33 9.04
CA GLY A 103 -12.28 -2.42 9.97
C GLY A 103 -13.51 -2.82 10.76
N TYR A 104 -13.58 -4.10 11.09
CA TYR A 104 -14.58 -4.64 11.98
C TYR A 104 -13.90 -5.27 13.19
N ARG A 105 -14.26 -4.82 14.40
CA ARG A 105 -13.74 -5.33 15.67
C ARG A 105 -14.41 -6.64 15.99
N ILE A 106 -13.65 -7.73 15.95
CA ILE A 106 -14.12 -9.10 16.23
C ILE A 106 -13.85 -9.53 17.68
N ALA A 107 -12.94 -8.83 18.35
CA ALA A 107 -12.62 -8.95 19.76
C ALA A 107 -12.10 -7.61 20.28
N ASP A 108 -12.00 -7.41 21.58
CA ASP A 108 -11.60 -6.14 22.19
C ASP A 108 -10.27 -5.60 21.64
N ASN A 109 -9.37 -6.50 21.28
CA ASN A 109 -8.03 -6.19 20.80
C ASN A 109 -7.78 -6.58 19.34
N ILE A 110 -8.76 -7.12 18.60
CA ILE A 110 -8.58 -7.58 17.22
C ILE A 110 -9.56 -6.86 16.28
N VAL A 111 -9.02 -6.19 15.28
CA VAL A 111 -9.78 -5.55 14.20
C VAL A 111 -9.35 -6.16 12.87
N LEU A 112 -10.30 -6.74 12.14
CA LEU A 112 -10.09 -7.14 10.74
C LEU A 112 -10.33 -5.93 9.85
N LYS A 113 -9.46 -5.70 8.85
CA LYS A 113 -9.50 -4.53 7.98
C LYS A 113 -9.51 -4.95 6.51
N ALA A 114 -10.26 -4.22 5.70
CA ALA A 114 -10.20 -4.31 4.26
C ALA A 114 -10.30 -2.90 3.66
N GLY A 115 -9.66 -2.67 2.51
CA GLY A 115 -9.62 -1.33 1.97
C GLY A 115 -9.00 -1.22 0.60
N LEU A 116 -8.85 0.04 0.18
CA LEU A 116 -8.20 0.43 -1.06
C LEU A 116 -7.01 1.34 -0.75
N THR A 117 -5.97 1.22 -1.56
CA THR A 117 -4.75 1.99 -1.42
C THR A 117 -4.41 2.68 -2.75
N PRO A 118 -4.95 3.89 -3.01
CA PRO A 118 -4.37 4.78 -4.01
C PRO A 118 -2.92 5.08 -3.66
N SER A 119 -2.01 4.94 -4.62
CA SER A 119 -0.57 5.11 -4.44
C SER A 119 0.00 6.02 -5.49
N VAL A 120 0.85 6.96 -5.10
CA VAL A 120 1.54 7.90 -5.98
C VAL A 120 3.03 7.54 -6.01
N LEU A 121 3.56 7.27 -7.21
CA LEU A 121 4.98 6.96 -7.40
C LEU A 121 5.84 8.20 -7.14
N ILE A 122 6.84 8.06 -6.28
CA ILE A 122 7.82 9.11 -5.97
C ILE A 122 9.14 8.87 -6.70
N SER A 123 9.61 7.63 -6.68
CA SER A 123 10.85 7.25 -7.34
C SER A 123 10.86 5.77 -7.67
N HIS A 124 11.61 5.40 -8.69
CA HIS A 124 11.85 4.01 -9.04
C HIS A 124 13.32 3.82 -9.45
N LYS A 125 13.81 2.62 -9.27
CA LYS A 125 15.14 2.20 -9.69
C LYS A 125 15.09 0.74 -10.12
N GLU A 126 15.71 0.45 -11.25
CA GLU A 126 15.84 -0.91 -11.77
C GLU A 126 17.32 -1.17 -12.06
N GLU A 127 17.87 -2.21 -11.47
CA GLU A 127 19.28 -2.56 -11.59
C GLU A 127 19.44 -4.03 -12.00
N ASN A 128 20.28 -4.28 -12.99
CA ASN A 128 20.76 -5.63 -13.29
C ASN A 128 22.09 -5.90 -12.56
N SER A 129 22.63 -7.13 -12.68
CA SER A 129 23.89 -7.54 -12.04
C SER A 129 25.11 -6.71 -12.43
N TYR A 130 25.03 -5.97 -13.52
CA TYR A 130 26.10 -5.13 -14.06
C TYR A 130 25.92 -3.66 -13.67
N GLY A 131 24.90 -3.32 -12.88
CA GLY A 131 24.56 -1.92 -12.58
C GLY A 131 23.96 -1.17 -13.79
N TYR A 132 23.58 -1.90 -14.84
CA TYR A 132 22.99 -1.34 -16.04
C TYR A 132 21.48 -1.17 -15.84
N GLU A 133 20.97 0.03 -15.99
CA GLU A 133 19.54 0.28 -16.07
C GLU A 133 19.05 -0.28 -17.42
N PRO A 134 18.08 -1.22 -17.43
CA PRO A 134 17.50 -1.68 -18.68
C PRO A 134 16.94 -0.47 -19.44
N SER A 135 17.23 -0.38 -20.71
CA SER A 135 16.69 0.69 -21.57
C SER A 135 15.16 0.72 -21.43
N GLU A 136 14.62 1.87 -21.07
CA GLU A 136 13.20 2.10 -20.76
C GLU A 136 12.33 1.84 -22.00
N THR A 137 11.94 0.59 -22.19
CA THR A 137 10.94 0.25 -23.20
C THR A 137 9.51 0.48 -22.67
N ILE A 138 9.30 0.39 -21.36
CA ILE A 138 7.99 0.58 -20.73
C ILE A 138 8.19 1.26 -19.38
N GLY A 139 7.74 2.52 -19.28
CA GLY A 139 7.85 3.33 -18.07
C GLY A 139 6.91 2.88 -16.94
N PHE A 140 7.23 3.31 -15.73
CA PHE A 140 6.36 3.15 -14.55
C PHE A 140 5.18 4.13 -14.62
N THR A 141 3.99 3.68 -14.23
CA THR A 141 2.83 4.57 -14.11
C THR A 141 2.92 5.39 -12.83
N PRO A 142 2.60 6.70 -12.86
CA PRO A 142 2.70 7.56 -11.68
C PRO A 142 1.65 7.23 -10.61
N LEU A 143 0.55 6.63 -11.00
CA LEU A 143 -0.55 6.27 -10.11
C LEU A 143 -0.77 4.76 -10.12
N ASN A 144 -1.01 4.20 -8.95
CA ASN A 144 -1.43 2.81 -8.78
C ASN A 144 -2.62 2.75 -7.83
N LEU A 145 -3.41 1.69 -7.93
CA LEU A 145 -4.50 1.37 -7.03
C LEU A 145 -4.35 -0.08 -6.59
N LEU A 146 -4.38 -0.28 -5.27
CA LEU A 146 -4.29 -1.60 -4.68
C LEU A 146 -5.52 -1.89 -3.82
N CYS A 147 -5.83 -3.16 -3.62
CA CYS A 147 -6.70 -3.62 -2.54
C CYS A 147 -5.84 -4.15 -1.39
N MET A 148 -6.37 -4.02 -0.19
CA MET A 148 -5.74 -4.56 1.01
C MET A 148 -6.74 -5.33 1.86
N ALA A 149 -6.25 -6.38 2.52
CA ALA A 149 -6.95 -7.07 3.59
C ALA A 149 -5.95 -7.41 4.70
N GLY A 150 -6.36 -7.27 5.95
CA GLY A 150 -5.45 -7.47 7.05
C GLY A 150 -6.12 -7.49 8.42
N ALA A 151 -5.29 -7.50 9.45
CA ALA A 151 -5.70 -7.46 10.84
C ALA A 151 -4.79 -6.54 11.65
N SER A 152 -5.35 -5.96 12.69
CA SER A 152 -4.67 -5.18 13.71
C SER A 152 -4.90 -5.83 15.06
N TYR A 153 -3.84 -5.97 15.85
CA TYR A 153 -3.87 -6.45 17.22
C TYR A 153 -3.39 -5.35 18.17
N SER A 154 -4.28 -4.86 19.03
CA SER A 154 -3.96 -3.81 20.00
C SER A 154 -3.23 -4.40 21.21
N ILE A 155 -2.15 -3.76 21.64
CA ILE A 155 -1.33 -4.10 22.79
C ILE A 155 -1.41 -2.94 23.78
N GLY A 156 -2.29 -3.07 24.78
CA GLY A 156 -2.60 -1.97 25.69
C GLY A 156 -3.34 -0.83 24.98
N GLU A 157 -3.15 0.40 25.46
CA GLU A 157 -3.93 1.56 25.03
C GLU A 157 -3.32 2.29 23.80
N HIS A 158 -2.01 2.20 23.61
CA HIS A 158 -1.28 3.02 22.64
C HIS A 158 -0.65 2.23 21.48
N TRP A 159 -0.36 0.95 21.66
CA TRP A 159 0.38 0.17 20.68
C TRP A 159 -0.52 -0.81 19.94
N ALA A 160 -0.24 -0.99 18.67
CA ALA A 160 -0.82 -2.09 17.91
C ALA A 160 0.18 -2.67 16.90
N VAL A 161 0.04 -3.97 16.64
CA VAL A 161 0.74 -4.68 15.57
C VAL A 161 -0.25 -4.90 14.43
N ASN A 162 0.15 -4.56 13.21
CA ASN A 162 -0.70 -4.68 12.04
C ASN A 162 -0.04 -5.61 11.03
N ALA A 163 -0.84 -6.47 10.42
CA ALA A 163 -0.46 -7.31 9.30
C ALA A 163 -1.48 -7.15 8.18
N SER A 164 -1.04 -6.86 6.96
CA SER A 164 -1.93 -6.76 5.81
C SER A 164 -1.30 -7.34 4.55
N TYR A 165 -2.13 -7.91 3.71
CA TYR A 165 -1.79 -8.32 2.35
C TYR A 165 -2.32 -7.29 1.37
N ASN A 166 -1.50 -6.89 0.41
CA ASN A 166 -1.77 -5.82 -0.53
C ASN A 166 -1.52 -6.30 -1.95
N TYR A 167 -2.46 -6.05 -2.85
CA TYR A 167 -2.37 -6.46 -4.24
C TYR A 167 -2.81 -5.35 -5.19
N SER A 168 -2.01 -5.08 -6.24
CA SER A 168 -2.33 -4.07 -7.25
C SER A 168 -3.55 -4.48 -8.07
N LEU A 169 -4.54 -3.61 -8.15
CA LEU A 169 -5.68 -3.70 -9.07
C LEU A 169 -5.35 -3.12 -10.44
N LEU A 170 -4.45 -2.13 -10.49
CA LEU A 170 -3.92 -1.53 -11.71
C LEU A 170 -2.47 -1.95 -11.91
N SER A 171 -2.08 -2.18 -13.17
CA SER A 171 -0.67 -2.40 -13.49
C SER A 171 0.14 -1.13 -13.22
N PHE A 172 1.29 -1.28 -12.57
CA PHE A 172 2.21 -0.16 -12.36
C PHE A 172 3.23 0.00 -13.50
N ARG A 173 3.34 -1.02 -14.36
CA ARG A 173 4.21 -1.01 -15.53
C ARG A 173 3.50 -1.69 -16.69
N SER A 174 3.11 -0.89 -17.67
CA SER A 174 2.55 -1.33 -18.94
C SER A 174 2.46 -0.15 -19.88
N GLY A 175 2.47 -0.38 -21.19
CA GLY A 175 2.23 0.66 -22.19
C GLY A 175 0.81 1.27 -22.12
N LYS A 176 -0.10 0.70 -21.29
CA LYS A 176 -1.47 1.16 -21.04
C LYS A 176 -1.85 0.77 -19.61
N LEU A 177 -2.76 1.52 -19.00
CA LEU A 177 -3.37 1.14 -17.71
C LEU A 177 -4.23 -0.10 -17.91
N TYR A 178 -3.82 -1.21 -17.31
CA TYR A 178 -4.63 -2.43 -17.27
C TYR A 178 -5.12 -2.66 -15.85
N PHE A 179 -6.43 -2.90 -15.74
CA PHE A 179 -6.99 -3.52 -14.54
C PHE A 179 -6.53 -4.98 -14.47
N ILE A 180 -6.51 -5.52 -13.26
CA ILE A 180 -6.27 -6.93 -13.02
C ILE A 180 -7.19 -7.74 -13.95
N ASN A 181 -6.57 -8.50 -14.83
CA ASN A 181 -7.27 -9.45 -15.68
C ASN A 181 -6.65 -10.81 -15.37
N PHE A 182 -7.46 -11.82 -15.09
CA PHE A 182 -6.99 -13.16 -14.75
C PHE A 182 -6.18 -13.84 -15.88
N ASP A 183 -6.05 -13.18 -17.04
CA ASP A 183 -5.22 -13.61 -18.15
C ASP A 183 -3.87 -12.88 -18.15
N PHE A 184 -3.02 -13.21 -17.15
CA PHE A 184 -1.71 -12.59 -16.88
C PHE A 184 -0.70 -12.65 -18.04
N LYS A 185 -0.93 -13.48 -19.06
CA LYS A 185 0.03 -13.73 -20.14
C LYS A 185 -0.04 -12.73 -21.30
N ARG A 186 -1.06 -11.88 -21.38
CA ARG A 186 -1.32 -11.10 -22.60
C ARG A 186 -0.67 -9.74 -22.71
N ALA A 187 -0.06 -9.17 -21.66
CA ALA A 187 0.19 -7.73 -21.74
C ALA A 187 1.55 -7.25 -21.21
N ASN A 188 2.50 -8.08 -20.82
CA ASN A 188 3.71 -7.62 -20.10
C ASN A 188 3.38 -6.67 -18.93
N ALA A 189 2.18 -6.80 -18.36
CA ALA A 189 1.71 -5.97 -17.28
C ALA A 189 2.26 -6.48 -15.95
N GLN A 190 2.75 -5.56 -15.12
CA GLN A 190 3.32 -5.88 -13.82
C GLN A 190 2.47 -5.32 -12.69
N PHE A 191 2.31 -6.11 -11.62
CA PHE A 191 1.47 -5.80 -10.47
C PHE A 191 2.27 -5.94 -9.18
N HIS A 192 2.14 -4.98 -8.27
CA HIS A 192 2.71 -5.10 -6.93
C HIS A 192 1.90 -6.10 -6.09
N ASN A 193 2.63 -6.95 -5.39
CA ASN A 193 2.11 -7.93 -4.44
C ASN A 193 3.01 -7.88 -3.20
N TYR A 194 2.46 -7.50 -2.04
CA TYR A 194 3.27 -7.35 -0.84
C TYR A 194 2.49 -7.55 0.45
N ILE A 195 3.23 -7.90 1.48
CA ILE A 195 2.74 -7.97 2.86
C ILE A 195 3.29 -6.74 3.60
N THR A 196 2.46 -6.12 4.43
CA THR A 196 2.90 -5.09 5.37
C THR A 196 2.84 -5.66 6.78
N LEU A 197 3.94 -5.60 7.49
CA LEU A 197 4.03 -5.93 8.92
C LEU A 197 4.50 -4.67 9.64
N SER A 198 3.61 -4.03 10.40
CA SER A 198 3.90 -2.75 11.02
C SER A 198 3.51 -2.69 12.49
N VAL A 199 4.18 -1.82 13.21
CA VAL A 199 3.80 -1.39 14.56
C VAL A 199 3.25 0.02 14.44
N SER A 200 2.19 0.30 15.17
CA SER A 200 1.61 1.65 15.26
C SER A 200 1.53 2.10 16.72
N TYR A 201 1.69 3.41 16.89
CA TYR A 201 1.53 4.10 18.17
C TYR A 201 0.41 5.12 18.05
N GLN A 202 -0.56 5.06 18.96
CA GLN A 202 -1.70 5.96 19.06
C GLN A 202 -1.43 7.01 20.15
N PHE A 203 -1.73 8.27 19.85
CA PHE A 203 -1.62 9.38 20.81
C PHE A 203 -2.76 9.42 21.82
#